data_322bdab9c8957bc1f507058617e85527
#
_entry.id   322bdab9c8957bc1f507058617e85527
#
_cell.length_a   1.000
_cell.length_b   1.000
_cell.length_c   1.000
_cell.angle_alpha   90.00
_cell.angle_beta   90.00
_cell.angle_gamma   90.00
#
_symmetry.space_group_name_H-M   'P 1'
#
loop_
_entity.id
_entity.type
_entity.pdbx_description
1 polymer ?
#
loop_
_entity_poly.entity_id
_entity_poly.type
_entity_poly.pdbx_seq_one_letter_code
_entity_poly.pdbx_strand_id
1 'polypeptide(L)'
;MTGLPEFAHNPHPAPHSDAERERVLAAPGFGKFFTDHMVTVDYSPGEGWHDAVVGPYAPLTFDPAATVLHYGQSIFEGLKAYRHEGGGIHSFRPDANARRFRASAERLAMADLPEELFLESLRQLLAVDSAWVPPAGGEESLYLRPFMFATDVGLGVRPSDDYRYVLIASPAGAYFPRGIKPVSVWLSHEYVRAAPGGTGAAKFGGNYAASLIAQAQAAGQGCDQVVWLDAVEREYIEEMGGMNLFFVFGSGSDARLVTPELSGSLLPGITRDSLLQLAADAGYSVEQRRISADEWERGCASGEITEVFACGTAAVITPVGTVKHAGGEFTVADGEAGEVTRALRDTLTGIQRGTFADTHGWMSRLA
;
A
#
# COMPACT_ATOMS: atom_id res chain seq x y z
N MET A 1 -28.75 -11.04 12.39
CA MET A 1 -27.92 -10.24 11.45
C MET A 1 -28.19 -8.78 11.79
N THR A 2 -27.34 -8.18 12.59
CA THR A 2 -27.37 -6.73 12.81
C THR A 2 -26.92 -6.09 11.50
N GLY A 3 -27.75 -5.21 10.90
CA GLY A 3 -27.38 -4.44 9.71
C GLY A 3 -26.13 -3.58 9.98
N LEU A 4 -25.60 -2.94 8.94
CA LEU A 4 -24.52 -1.94 9.12
C LEU A 4 -25.02 -0.82 10.04
N PRO A 5 -24.12 -0.23 10.87
CA PRO A 5 -24.48 0.96 11.64
C PRO A 5 -24.85 2.11 10.70
N GLU A 6 -25.83 2.91 11.08
CA GLU A 6 -26.18 4.12 10.36
C GLU A 6 -25.09 5.19 10.57
N PHE A 7 -24.67 5.86 9.48
CA PHE A 7 -23.67 6.91 9.55
C PHE A 7 -24.30 8.25 9.90
N ALA A 8 -23.94 8.79 11.06
CA ALA A 8 -24.25 10.17 11.40
C ALA A 8 -23.32 11.13 10.62
N HIS A 9 -23.87 12.21 10.10
CA HIS A 9 -23.11 13.23 9.36
C HIS A 9 -22.99 14.51 10.17
N ASN A 10 -21.78 14.82 10.60
CA ASN A 10 -21.44 16.06 11.30
C ASN A 10 -20.67 16.99 10.34
N PRO A 11 -21.30 18.04 9.81
CA PRO A 11 -20.65 18.92 8.84
C PRO A 11 -19.44 19.62 9.44
N HIS A 12 -18.38 19.81 8.63
CA HIS A 12 -17.22 20.56 9.06
C HIS A 12 -17.60 22.05 9.26
N PRO A 13 -17.32 22.66 10.44
CA PRO A 13 -17.76 24.01 10.73
C PRO A 13 -17.06 25.10 9.89
N ALA A 14 -15.87 24.79 9.36
CA ALA A 14 -15.06 25.68 8.53
C ALA A 14 -14.25 24.86 7.51
N PRO A 15 -14.89 24.27 6.47
CA PRO A 15 -14.18 23.51 5.46
C PRO A 15 -13.27 24.41 4.63
N HIS A 16 -12.24 23.83 4.00
CA HIS A 16 -11.40 24.56 3.06
C HIS A 16 -12.24 25.19 1.93
N SER A 17 -11.96 26.43 1.63
CA SER A 17 -12.52 27.10 0.45
C SER A 17 -12.04 26.43 -0.84
N ASP A 18 -12.76 26.63 -1.94
CA ASP A 18 -12.37 26.11 -3.25
C ASP A 18 -10.96 26.56 -3.65
N ALA A 19 -10.61 27.83 -3.39
CA ALA A 19 -9.28 28.36 -3.69
C ALA A 19 -8.16 27.74 -2.83
N GLU A 20 -8.44 27.35 -1.60
CA GLU A 20 -7.49 26.66 -0.74
C GLU A 20 -7.28 25.22 -1.20
N ARG A 21 -8.38 24.53 -1.54
CA ARG A 21 -8.35 23.17 -2.06
C ARG A 21 -7.61 23.12 -3.40
N GLU A 22 -7.87 24.03 -4.32
CA GLU A 22 -7.18 24.13 -5.62
C GLU A 22 -5.66 24.33 -5.44
N ARG A 23 -5.24 25.17 -4.49
CA ARG A 23 -3.81 25.33 -4.16
C ARG A 23 -3.17 24.04 -3.69
N VAL A 24 -3.87 23.26 -2.84
CA VAL A 24 -3.38 21.96 -2.39
C VAL A 24 -3.31 20.98 -3.53
N LEU A 25 -4.37 20.89 -4.35
CA LEU A 25 -4.43 19.97 -5.50
C LEU A 25 -3.40 20.28 -6.58
N ALA A 26 -2.95 21.52 -6.71
CA ALA A 26 -1.88 21.91 -7.65
C ALA A 26 -0.50 21.34 -7.24
N ALA A 27 -0.24 21.06 -5.96
CA ALA A 27 1.01 20.50 -5.48
C ALA A 27 0.82 19.67 -4.19
N PRO A 28 0.06 18.58 -4.25
CA PRO A 28 -0.38 17.90 -3.04
C PRO A 28 0.75 17.16 -2.30
N GLY A 29 1.81 16.76 -2.99
CA GLY A 29 2.81 15.87 -2.44
C GLY A 29 2.23 14.50 -2.11
N PHE A 30 2.68 13.88 -1.02
CA PHE A 30 2.11 12.63 -0.51
C PHE A 30 1.97 12.69 1.01
N GLY A 31 0.75 12.53 1.54
CA GLY A 31 0.47 12.46 2.97
C GLY A 31 0.76 13.77 3.75
N LYS A 32 0.77 14.92 3.08
CA LYS A 32 1.05 16.23 3.70
C LYS A 32 -0.21 17.04 4.03
N PHE A 33 -1.25 16.85 3.23
CA PHE A 33 -2.54 17.52 3.36
C PHE A 33 -3.62 16.45 3.51
N PHE A 34 -4.65 16.79 4.26
CA PHE A 34 -5.79 15.89 4.48
C PHE A 34 -7.07 16.58 4.03
N THR A 35 -8.10 15.79 3.71
CA THR A 35 -9.42 16.29 3.35
C THR A 35 -10.13 16.85 4.57
N ASP A 36 -11.29 17.48 4.36
CA ASP A 36 -12.04 18.16 5.43
C ASP A 36 -12.67 17.21 6.44
N HIS A 37 -12.94 15.97 6.01
CA HIS A 37 -13.67 15.01 6.85
C HIS A 37 -12.87 13.73 7.07
N MET A 38 -13.30 12.98 8.07
CA MET A 38 -12.88 11.59 8.35
C MET A 38 -14.09 10.76 8.75
N VAL A 39 -13.95 9.44 8.65
CA VAL A 39 -14.93 8.50 9.18
C VAL A 39 -14.38 7.87 10.44
N THR A 40 -15.23 7.70 11.44
CA THR A 40 -14.94 6.90 12.64
C THR A 40 -16.05 5.91 12.88
N VAL A 41 -15.73 4.69 13.33
CA VAL A 41 -16.69 3.68 13.78
C VAL A 41 -16.09 2.98 14.98
N ASP A 42 -16.83 2.85 16.06
CA ASP A 42 -16.39 2.17 17.27
C ASP A 42 -16.88 0.72 17.29
N TYR A 43 -16.16 -0.11 18.00
CA TYR A 43 -16.50 -1.51 18.26
C TYR A 43 -16.39 -1.81 19.75
N SER A 44 -17.41 -2.47 20.28
CA SER A 44 -17.39 -3.10 21.61
C SER A 44 -18.10 -4.46 21.56
N PRO A 45 -17.71 -5.44 22.41
CA PRO A 45 -18.26 -6.80 22.34
C PRO A 45 -19.78 -6.92 22.50
N GLY A 46 -20.40 -6.00 23.25
CA GLY A 46 -21.84 -6.01 23.50
C GLY A 46 -22.68 -5.40 22.38
N GLU A 47 -22.13 -4.45 21.64
CA GLU A 47 -22.83 -3.64 20.64
C GLU A 47 -22.40 -3.97 19.20
N GLY A 48 -21.21 -4.59 19.03
CA GLY A 48 -20.61 -4.79 17.73
C GLY A 48 -20.04 -3.46 17.19
N TRP A 49 -20.13 -3.24 15.89
CA TRP A 49 -19.76 -1.98 15.26
C TRP A 49 -20.89 -0.95 15.42
N HIS A 50 -20.59 0.20 16.03
CA HIS A 50 -21.53 1.24 16.40
C HIS A 50 -20.93 2.64 16.24
N ASP A 51 -21.70 3.69 16.49
CA ASP A 51 -21.30 5.10 16.46
C ASP A 51 -20.53 5.49 15.19
N ALA A 52 -21.07 5.04 14.03
CA ALA A 52 -20.48 5.39 12.74
C ALA A 52 -20.73 6.88 12.45
N VAL A 53 -19.65 7.65 12.26
CA VAL A 53 -19.71 9.09 12.03
C VAL A 53 -18.84 9.51 10.86
N VAL A 54 -19.40 10.32 9.96
CA VAL A 54 -18.64 11.17 9.03
C VAL A 54 -18.55 12.56 9.65
N GLY A 55 -17.38 12.95 10.10
CA GLY A 55 -17.20 14.21 10.83
C GLY A 55 -15.94 14.95 10.39
N PRO A 56 -15.70 16.17 10.96
CA PRO A 56 -14.51 16.94 10.67
C PRO A 56 -13.22 16.15 10.91
N TYR A 57 -12.25 16.31 10.01
CA TYR A 57 -10.89 15.83 10.28
C TYR A 57 -10.33 16.54 11.50
N ALA A 58 -10.01 15.80 12.56
CA ALA A 58 -9.56 16.33 13.83
C ALA A 58 -8.56 15.39 14.54
N PRO A 59 -7.77 15.89 15.48
CA PRO A 59 -6.95 15.05 16.34
C PRO A 59 -7.77 14.02 17.10
N LEU A 60 -7.24 12.80 17.24
CA LEU A 60 -7.80 11.76 18.10
C LEU A 60 -7.29 11.95 19.53
N THR A 61 -8.19 11.81 20.51
CA THR A 61 -7.85 11.86 21.93
C THR A 61 -7.70 10.45 22.47
N PHE A 62 -6.61 10.18 23.18
CA PHE A 62 -6.30 8.91 23.82
C PHE A 62 -6.16 9.05 25.32
N ASP A 63 -6.61 8.05 26.07
CA ASP A 63 -6.15 7.85 27.44
C ASP A 63 -4.67 7.46 27.39
N PRO A 64 -3.81 7.97 28.29
CA PRO A 64 -2.40 7.59 28.33
C PRO A 64 -2.14 6.10 28.50
N ALA A 65 -3.08 5.35 29.11
CA ALA A 65 -3.04 3.92 29.28
C ALA A 65 -3.76 3.14 28.15
N ALA A 66 -4.12 3.81 27.03
CA ALA A 66 -4.67 3.11 25.87
C ALA A 66 -3.68 2.05 25.36
N THR A 67 -4.13 0.79 25.24
CA THR A 67 -3.27 -0.37 24.96
C THR A 67 -2.50 -0.25 23.66
N VAL A 68 -3.06 0.43 22.65
CA VAL A 68 -2.37 0.67 21.38
C VAL A 68 -1.06 1.46 21.55
N LEU A 69 -0.98 2.39 22.50
CA LEU A 69 0.21 3.20 22.77
C LEU A 69 1.36 2.35 23.37
N HIS A 70 1.06 1.23 24.00
CA HIS A 70 2.02 0.37 24.68
C HIS A 70 2.34 -0.90 23.91
N TYR A 71 1.35 -1.50 23.26
CA TYR A 71 1.47 -2.83 22.63
C TYR A 71 1.23 -2.81 21.12
N GLY A 72 0.88 -1.63 20.56
CA GLY A 72 0.86 -1.38 19.11
C GLY A 72 -0.21 -2.18 18.34
N GLN A 73 -1.28 -2.70 18.99
CA GLN A 73 -2.33 -3.45 18.30
C GLN A 73 -3.13 -2.53 17.36
N SER A 74 -2.65 -2.43 16.12
CA SER A 74 -3.19 -1.55 15.08
C SER A 74 -2.92 -2.11 13.69
N ILE A 75 -3.84 -1.93 12.77
CA ILE A 75 -3.72 -2.32 11.37
C ILE A 75 -4.14 -1.16 10.46
N PHE A 76 -3.69 -1.18 9.20
CA PHE A 76 -4.07 -0.15 8.26
C PHE A 76 -4.14 -0.67 6.84
N GLU A 77 -4.78 0.10 5.97
CA GLU A 77 -4.83 -0.12 4.55
C GLU A 77 -4.41 1.13 3.77
N GLY A 78 -4.23 0.97 2.48
CA GLY A 78 -3.98 2.07 1.57
C GLY A 78 -4.50 1.74 0.20
N LEU A 79 -5.41 2.56 -0.30
CA LEU A 79 -5.97 2.47 -1.63
C LEU A 79 -6.15 3.88 -2.20
N LYS A 80 -6.49 3.98 -3.47
CA LYS A 80 -6.62 5.27 -4.17
C LYS A 80 -7.99 5.41 -4.79
N ALA A 81 -8.52 6.63 -4.78
CA ALA A 81 -9.69 7.01 -5.54
C ALA A 81 -9.28 7.89 -6.73
N TYR A 82 -9.84 7.60 -7.89
CA TYR A 82 -9.55 8.24 -9.15
C TYR A 82 -10.83 8.82 -9.76
N ARG A 83 -10.74 10.03 -10.27
CA ARG A 83 -11.81 10.61 -11.11
C ARG A 83 -11.62 10.13 -12.54
N HIS A 84 -12.64 9.54 -13.12
CA HIS A 84 -12.63 9.12 -14.52
C HIS A 84 -13.20 10.19 -15.44
N GLU A 85 -12.70 10.31 -16.67
CA GLU A 85 -13.22 11.24 -17.68
C GLU A 85 -14.70 10.97 -18.02
N GLY A 86 -15.11 9.70 -18.00
CA GLY A 86 -16.50 9.28 -18.17
C GLY A 86 -17.42 9.60 -16.98
N GLY A 87 -16.89 10.25 -15.95
CA GLY A 87 -17.58 10.61 -14.71
C GLY A 87 -17.48 9.55 -13.61
N GLY A 88 -17.79 10.00 -12.40
CA GLY A 88 -17.71 9.18 -11.18
C GLY A 88 -16.30 9.08 -10.60
N ILE A 89 -16.27 8.62 -9.37
CA ILE A 89 -15.04 8.35 -8.61
C ILE A 89 -14.94 6.84 -8.41
N HIS A 90 -13.81 6.29 -8.81
CA HIS A 90 -13.57 4.85 -8.81
C HIS A 90 -12.36 4.49 -7.95
N SER A 91 -12.34 3.28 -7.41
CA SER A 91 -11.19 2.72 -6.70
C SER A 91 -10.83 1.36 -7.27
N PHE A 92 -9.54 1.05 -7.25
CA PHE A 92 -8.99 -0.18 -7.79
C PHE A 92 -9.02 -1.26 -6.73
N ARG A 93 -9.81 -2.33 -6.94
CA ARG A 93 -9.94 -3.53 -6.10
C ARG A 93 -10.16 -3.23 -4.60
N PRO A 94 -11.09 -2.31 -4.23
CA PRO A 94 -11.30 -1.97 -2.83
C PRO A 94 -11.82 -3.14 -1.99
N ASP A 95 -12.50 -4.10 -2.61
CA ASP A 95 -12.92 -5.38 -2.03
C ASP A 95 -11.71 -6.23 -1.59
N ALA A 96 -10.64 -6.26 -2.39
CA ALA A 96 -9.42 -6.95 -2.02
C ALA A 96 -8.72 -6.27 -0.82
N ASN A 97 -8.76 -4.93 -0.74
CA ASN A 97 -8.30 -4.20 0.45
C ASN A 97 -9.15 -4.55 1.69
N ALA A 98 -10.48 -4.61 1.56
CA ALA A 98 -11.36 -4.99 2.66
C ALA A 98 -11.04 -6.39 3.18
N ARG A 99 -10.89 -7.38 2.28
CA ARG A 99 -10.48 -8.75 2.67
C ARG A 99 -9.12 -8.78 3.36
N ARG A 100 -8.12 -8.03 2.86
CA ARG A 100 -6.79 -8.00 3.47
C ARG A 100 -6.80 -7.27 4.81
N PHE A 101 -7.66 -6.27 4.99
CA PHE A 101 -7.86 -5.62 6.28
C PHE A 101 -8.39 -6.61 7.33
N ARG A 102 -9.38 -7.44 6.96
CA ARG A 102 -9.89 -8.53 7.79
C ARG A 102 -8.82 -9.56 8.14
N ALA A 103 -8.05 -10.01 7.15
CA ALA A 103 -6.94 -10.96 7.38
C ALA A 103 -5.87 -10.37 8.33
N SER A 104 -5.61 -9.06 8.24
CA SER A 104 -4.71 -8.38 9.16
C SER A 104 -5.30 -8.29 10.59
N ALA A 105 -6.60 -8.03 10.71
CA ALA A 105 -7.31 -8.03 12.00
C ALA A 105 -7.27 -9.42 12.66
N GLU A 106 -7.59 -10.47 11.90
CA GLU A 106 -7.54 -11.86 12.37
C GLU A 106 -6.13 -12.21 12.90
N ARG A 107 -5.08 -11.87 12.11
CA ARG A 107 -3.68 -12.15 12.52
C ARG A 107 -3.29 -11.47 13.82
N LEU A 108 -3.86 -10.33 14.16
CA LEU A 108 -3.57 -9.57 15.37
C LEU A 108 -4.63 -9.75 16.46
N ALA A 109 -5.52 -10.74 16.32
CA ALA A 109 -6.62 -11.01 17.25
C ALA A 109 -7.46 -9.74 17.53
N MET A 110 -7.80 -8.98 16.47
CA MET A 110 -8.64 -7.78 16.52
C MET A 110 -10.06 -8.11 16.05
N ALA A 111 -11.00 -7.20 16.34
CA ALA A 111 -12.37 -7.32 15.85
C ALA A 111 -12.43 -7.38 14.32
N ASP A 112 -13.29 -8.26 13.80
CA ASP A 112 -13.53 -8.38 12.36
C ASP A 112 -14.39 -7.20 11.87
N LEU A 113 -13.84 -6.39 10.98
CA LEU A 113 -14.59 -5.32 10.30
C LEU A 113 -15.25 -5.91 9.04
N PRO A 114 -16.60 -5.94 8.94
CA PRO A 114 -17.27 -6.45 7.74
C PRO A 114 -16.82 -5.72 6.47
N GLU A 115 -16.64 -6.47 5.37
CA GLU A 115 -16.22 -5.90 4.07
C GLU A 115 -17.18 -4.81 3.59
N GLU A 116 -18.47 -5.01 3.81
CA GLU A 116 -19.52 -4.04 3.47
C GLU A 116 -19.37 -2.73 4.25
N LEU A 117 -18.99 -2.80 5.55
CA LEU A 117 -18.77 -1.61 6.37
C LEU A 117 -17.51 -0.86 5.93
N PHE A 118 -16.44 -1.60 5.59
CA PHE A 118 -15.24 -1.01 5.00
C PHE A 118 -15.58 -0.27 3.70
N LEU A 119 -16.27 -0.90 2.76
CA LEU A 119 -16.64 -0.30 1.47
C LEU A 119 -17.61 0.87 1.64
N GLU A 120 -18.57 0.75 2.55
CA GLU A 120 -19.51 1.83 2.83
C GLU A 120 -18.82 3.06 3.42
N SER A 121 -17.87 2.88 4.32
CA SER A 121 -17.06 3.99 4.86
C SER A 121 -16.36 4.81 3.77
N LEU A 122 -15.84 4.12 2.71
CA LEU A 122 -15.24 4.80 1.55
C LEU A 122 -16.26 5.65 0.80
N ARG A 123 -17.47 5.11 0.55
CA ARG A 123 -18.55 5.84 -0.13
C ARG A 123 -18.99 7.05 0.67
N GLN A 124 -19.17 6.87 1.96
CA GLN A 124 -19.60 7.93 2.88
C GLN A 124 -18.60 9.10 2.93
N LEU A 125 -17.30 8.82 3.02
CA LEU A 125 -16.28 9.86 2.97
C LEU A 125 -16.24 10.57 1.61
N LEU A 126 -16.27 9.80 0.51
CA LEU A 126 -16.23 10.37 -0.83
C LEU A 126 -17.50 11.15 -1.20
N ALA A 127 -18.63 10.85 -0.58
CA ALA A 127 -19.87 11.63 -0.77
C ALA A 127 -19.70 13.08 -0.30
N VAL A 128 -18.97 13.32 0.80
CA VAL A 128 -18.74 14.67 1.35
C VAL A 128 -17.47 15.33 0.81
N ASP A 129 -16.42 14.56 0.55
CA ASP A 129 -15.11 15.06 0.16
C ASP A 129 -14.78 14.82 -1.32
N SER A 130 -15.79 14.56 -2.18
CA SER A 130 -15.57 14.32 -3.62
C SER A 130 -14.78 15.41 -4.33
N ALA A 131 -14.89 16.66 -3.89
CA ALA A 131 -14.15 17.78 -4.44
C ALA A 131 -12.62 17.71 -4.22
N TRP A 132 -12.16 16.88 -3.25
CA TRP A 132 -10.77 16.62 -2.99
C TRP A 132 -10.14 15.56 -3.92
N VAL A 133 -10.95 14.83 -4.69
CA VAL A 133 -10.42 13.90 -5.70
C VAL A 133 -9.91 14.70 -6.88
N PRO A 134 -8.60 14.61 -7.20
CA PRO A 134 -8.00 15.37 -8.30
C PRO A 134 -8.73 15.17 -9.63
N PRO A 135 -8.65 16.15 -10.55
CA PRO A 135 -9.23 16.02 -11.89
C PRO A 135 -8.71 14.79 -12.64
N ALA A 136 -9.49 14.29 -13.59
CA ALA A 136 -9.05 13.25 -14.52
C ALA A 136 -7.92 13.72 -15.43
N GLY A 137 -7.14 12.79 -15.98
CA GLY A 137 -6.11 13.06 -16.98
C GLY A 137 -4.68 13.13 -16.46
N GLY A 138 -4.49 13.32 -15.14
CA GLY A 138 -3.17 13.33 -14.50
C GLY A 138 -2.81 12.00 -13.79
N GLU A 139 -1.67 11.97 -13.11
CA GLU A 139 -1.25 10.87 -12.23
C GLU A 139 -1.69 11.05 -10.78
N GLU A 140 -2.30 12.17 -10.47
CA GLU A 140 -2.81 12.51 -9.17
C GLU A 140 -3.99 11.61 -8.78
N SER A 141 -4.19 11.44 -7.49
CA SER A 141 -5.28 10.62 -6.94
C SER A 141 -5.61 11.10 -5.53
N LEU A 142 -6.74 10.67 -5.00
CA LEU A 142 -7.01 10.78 -3.56
C LEU A 142 -6.58 9.48 -2.88
N TYR A 143 -5.58 9.54 -2.01
CA TYR A 143 -5.15 8.39 -1.21
C TYR A 143 -6.06 8.22 0.00
N LEU A 144 -6.66 7.04 0.14
CA LEU A 144 -7.53 6.67 1.24
C LEU A 144 -6.74 5.82 2.24
N ARG A 145 -6.80 6.16 3.53
CA ARG A 145 -6.10 5.51 4.62
C ARG A 145 -7.06 4.99 5.68
N PRO A 146 -7.68 3.81 5.46
CA PRO A 146 -8.36 3.09 6.53
C PRO A 146 -7.35 2.55 7.53
N PHE A 147 -7.67 2.64 8.83
CA PHE A 147 -6.88 2.01 9.89
C PHE A 147 -7.77 1.70 11.09
N MET A 148 -7.33 0.75 11.90
CA MET A 148 -8.03 0.34 13.12
C MET A 148 -7.03 0.12 14.23
N PHE A 149 -7.38 0.48 15.44
CA PHE A 149 -6.53 0.33 16.61
C PHE A 149 -7.34 0.02 17.86
N ALA A 150 -6.67 -0.61 18.83
CA ALA A 150 -7.23 -0.92 20.14
C ALA A 150 -7.42 0.35 20.98
N THR A 151 -8.56 0.43 21.67
CA THR A 151 -8.92 1.57 22.51
C THR A 151 -9.04 1.22 24.00
N ASP A 152 -8.91 -0.04 24.39
CA ASP A 152 -8.91 -0.46 25.79
C ASP A 152 -7.91 0.35 26.61
N VAL A 153 -8.32 0.66 27.85
CA VAL A 153 -7.49 1.35 28.83
C VAL A 153 -6.95 0.33 29.84
N GLY A 154 -5.63 0.17 29.90
CA GLY A 154 -4.97 -0.74 30.81
C GLY A 154 -3.55 -1.12 30.38
N LEU A 155 -2.81 -1.76 31.31
CA LEU A 155 -1.41 -2.16 31.07
C LEU A 155 -1.25 -3.70 30.98
N GLY A 156 -2.34 -4.44 30.93
CA GLY A 156 -2.30 -5.89 30.75
C GLY A 156 -2.09 -6.27 29.28
N VAL A 157 -1.17 -7.19 29.00
CA VAL A 157 -0.93 -7.72 27.63
C VAL A 157 -1.96 -8.77 27.30
N ARG A 158 -2.97 -8.40 26.54
CA ARG A 158 -4.04 -9.28 26.02
C ARG A 158 -4.61 -8.69 24.73
N PRO A 159 -5.32 -9.47 23.91
CA PRO A 159 -6.15 -8.87 22.85
C PRO A 159 -7.13 -7.89 23.48
N SER A 160 -7.31 -6.73 22.84
CA SER A 160 -8.31 -5.75 23.25
C SER A 160 -9.72 -6.24 22.96
N ASP A 161 -10.67 -5.71 23.72
CA ASP A 161 -12.10 -5.92 23.50
C ASP A 161 -12.69 -4.75 22.68
N ASP A 162 -12.16 -3.53 22.86
CA ASP A 162 -12.67 -2.32 22.22
C ASP A 162 -11.71 -1.80 21.13
N TYR A 163 -12.29 -1.37 20.00
CA TYR A 163 -11.53 -0.88 18.86
C TYR A 163 -12.18 0.36 18.25
N ARG A 164 -11.39 1.16 17.57
CA ARG A 164 -11.86 2.22 16.68
C ARG A 164 -11.31 2.03 15.28
N TYR A 165 -12.21 1.98 14.31
CA TYR A 165 -11.91 2.12 12.90
C TYR A 165 -11.94 3.59 12.51
N VAL A 166 -10.98 4.01 11.69
CA VAL A 166 -10.88 5.38 11.18
C VAL A 166 -10.52 5.34 9.70
N LEU A 167 -11.15 6.20 8.91
CA LEU A 167 -10.77 6.45 7.53
C LEU A 167 -10.46 7.93 7.35
N ILE A 168 -9.25 8.22 6.89
CA ILE A 168 -8.81 9.56 6.48
C ILE A 168 -8.40 9.55 5.01
N ALA A 169 -8.37 10.72 4.38
CA ALA A 169 -7.96 10.86 2.99
C ALA A 169 -6.96 12.00 2.79
N SER A 170 -6.09 11.84 1.80
CA SER A 170 -5.04 12.78 1.46
C SER A 170 -4.87 12.86 -0.05
N PRO A 171 -4.97 14.04 -0.69
CA PRO A 171 -4.62 14.18 -2.09
C PRO A 171 -3.15 13.82 -2.29
N ALA A 172 -2.87 13.06 -3.33
CA ALA A 172 -1.55 12.55 -3.67
C ALA A 172 -1.18 12.97 -5.09
N GLY A 173 -0.01 13.55 -5.23
CA GLY A 173 0.57 13.90 -6.52
C GLY A 173 1.11 12.68 -7.28
N ALA A 174 1.60 12.91 -8.49
CA ALA A 174 2.34 11.92 -9.22
C ALA A 174 3.56 11.46 -8.41
N TYR A 175 3.74 10.15 -8.28
CA TYR A 175 4.89 9.61 -7.54
C TYR A 175 6.22 9.96 -8.23
N PHE A 176 6.22 9.99 -9.55
CA PHE A 176 7.34 10.42 -10.38
C PHE A 176 6.97 11.65 -11.22
N PRO A 177 7.02 12.88 -10.67
CA PRO A 177 6.59 14.08 -11.38
C PRO A 177 7.38 14.39 -12.67
N ARG A 178 8.55 13.78 -12.83
CA ARG A 178 9.46 13.96 -13.99
C ARG A 178 9.65 12.66 -14.80
N GLY A 179 8.68 11.76 -14.76
CA GLY A 179 8.78 10.44 -15.37
C GLY A 179 9.35 9.36 -14.43
N ILE A 180 9.22 8.10 -14.83
CA ILE A 180 9.70 6.96 -14.06
C ILE A 180 11.21 7.09 -13.84
N LYS A 181 11.64 7.05 -12.58
CA LYS A 181 13.05 7.11 -12.21
C LYS A 181 13.41 5.87 -11.41
N PRO A 182 14.45 5.11 -11.84
CA PRO A 182 14.95 4.00 -11.07
C PRO A 182 15.49 4.44 -9.72
N VAL A 183 15.30 3.58 -8.73
CA VAL A 183 15.79 3.80 -7.36
C VAL A 183 17.05 2.99 -7.08
N SER A 184 17.87 3.51 -6.18
CA SER A 184 18.99 2.78 -5.58
C SER A 184 18.52 2.07 -4.30
N VAL A 185 18.98 0.81 -4.11
CA VAL A 185 18.55 0.02 -2.97
C VAL A 185 19.74 -0.53 -2.18
N TRP A 186 19.55 -0.63 -0.84
CA TRP A 186 20.47 -1.28 0.08
C TRP A 186 19.97 -2.69 0.41
N LEU A 187 20.76 -3.70 0.11
CA LEU A 187 20.47 -5.09 0.49
C LEU A 187 20.84 -5.32 1.95
N SER A 188 19.85 -5.49 2.80
CA SER A 188 20.04 -5.60 4.26
C SER A 188 20.32 -7.04 4.67
N HIS A 189 21.57 -7.31 5.09
CA HIS A 189 21.96 -8.60 5.70
C HIS A 189 21.81 -8.59 7.23
N GLU A 190 21.76 -7.42 7.86
CA GLU A 190 21.75 -7.27 9.32
C GLU A 190 20.33 -7.34 9.89
N TYR A 191 19.41 -6.58 9.29
CA TYR A 191 18.03 -6.47 9.76
C TYR A 191 17.07 -7.25 8.87
N VAL A 192 15.99 -7.74 9.48
CA VAL A 192 14.87 -8.38 8.78
C VAL A 192 13.59 -7.57 8.98
N ARG A 193 12.71 -7.64 7.99
CA ARG A 193 11.40 -7.02 8.06
C ARG A 193 10.42 -7.86 8.90
N ALA A 194 10.45 -9.17 8.71
CA ALA A 194 9.54 -10.12 9.31
C ALA A 194 10.21 -11.52 9.37
N ALA A 195 9.58 -12.45 10.06
CA ALA A 195 10.05 -13.83 10.17
C ALA A 195 8.87 -14.81 9.99
N PRO A 196 9.14 -16.08 9.63
CA PRO A 196 8.11 -17.12 9.61
C PRO A 196 7.35 -17.22 10.95
N GLY A 197 6.01 -17.30 10.89
CA GLY A 197 5.13 -17.27 12.07
C GLY A 197 4.94 -15.89 12.70
N GLY A 198 5.65 -14.87 12.20
CA GLY A 198 5.49 -13.46 12.60
C GLY A 198 4.28 -12.77 11.95
N THR A 199 4.33 -11.46 11.89
CA THR A 199 3.24 -10.58 11.40
C THR A 199 3.43 -10.07 9.98
N GLY A 200 4.40 -10.61 9.22
CA GLY A 200 4.80 -10.08 7.91
C GLY A 200 3.67 -10.01 6.88
N ALA A 201 2.75 -10.99 6.89
CA ALA A 201 1.60 -11.04 6.01
C ALA A 201 0.46 -10.09 6.43
N ALA A 202 0.50 -9.50 7.63
CA ALA A 202 -0.47 -8.52 8.09
C ALA A 202 0.02 -7.08 7.80
N LYS A 203 -0.90 -6.19 7.48
CA LYS A 203 -0.59 -4.77 7.30
C LYS A 203 -0.62 -4.05 8.66
N PHE A 204 0.42 -4.29 9.43
CA PHE A 204 0.57 -3.96 10.85
C PHE A 204 1.66 -2.91 11.07
N GLY A 205 1.36 -1.86 11.81
CA GLY A 205 2.29 -0.74 12.07
C GLY A 205 3.65 -1.17 12.65
N GLY A 206 3.68 -2.23 13.47
CA GLY A 206 4.91 -2.76 14.04
C GLY A 206 5.91 -3.27 13.01
N ASN A 207 5.46 -3.86 11.89
CA ASN A 207 6.35 -4.27 10.79
C ASN A 207 7.08 -3.06 10.19
N TYR A 208 6.42 -1.90 10.14
CA TYR A 208 6.99 -0.66 9.61
C TYR A 208 7.92 0.00 10.63
N ALA A 209 7.55 0.02 11.90
CA ALA A 209 8.44 0.53 12.96
C ALA A 209 9.75 -0.25 13.02
N ALA A 210 9.71 -1.57 12.93
CA ALA A 210 10.91 -2.42 12.90
C ALA A 210 11.81 -2.15 11.68
N SER A 211 11.27 -1.62 10.60
CA SER A 211 12.03 -1.33 9.36
C SER A 211 12.84 -0.03 9.42
N LEU A 212 12.56 0.88 10.36
CA LEU A 212 13.10 2.24 10.33
C LEU A 212 14.62 2.30 10.47
N ILE A 213 15.22 1.44 11.27
CA ILE A 213 16.68 1.41 11.44
C ILE A 213 17.40 1.03 10.13
N ALA A 214 16.89 0.03 9.42
CA ALA A 214 17.47 -0.38 8.14
C ALA A 214 17.23 0.66 7.03
N GLN A 215 16.10 1.39 7.07
CA GLN A 215 15.88 2.52 6.17
C GLN A 215 16.87 3.66 6.44
N ALA A 216 17.15 3.96 7.71
CA ALA A 216 18.17 4.94 8.08
C ALA A 216 19.57 4.49 7.64
N GLN A 217 19.88 3.20 7.75
CA GLN A 217 21.13 2.61 7.24
C GLN A 217 21.22 2.76 5.71
N ALA A 218 20.17 2.40 4.96
CA ALA A 218 20.11 2.57 3.51
C ALA A 218 20.32 4.03 3.09
N ALA A 219 19.65 4.97 3.75
CA ALA A 219 19.84 6.40 3.50
C ALA A 219 21.29 6.85 3.78
N GLY A 220 21.94 6.33 4.84
CA GLY A 220 23.35 6.55 5.14
C GLY A 220 24.31 6.01 4.07
N GLN A 221 23.90 5.00 3.29
CA GLN A 221 24.63 4.45 2.14
C GLN A 221 24.26 5.16 0.82
N GLY A 222 23.46 6.22 0.88
CA GLY A 222 22.99 6.95 -0.30
C GLY A 222 22.01 6.15 -1.14
N CYS A 223 21.25 5.23 -0.52
CA CYS A 223 20.19 4.47 -1.17
C CYS A 223 18.81 5.04 -0.84
N ASP A 224 17.90 4.90 -1.80
CA ASP A 224 16.51 5.37 -1.68
C ASP A 224 15.65 4.42 -0.85
N GLN A 225 15.95 3.11 -0.88
CA GLN A 225 15.15 2.06 -0.25
C GLN A 225 16.03 0.92 0.28
N VAL A 226 15.45 0.08 1.14
CA VAL A 226 16.05 -1.15 1.63
C VAL A 226 15.39 -2.36 0.99
N VAL A 227 16.18 -3.38 0.62
CA VAL A 227 15.68 -4.70 0.22
C VAL A 227 15.93 -5.67 1.37
N TRP A 228 14.90 -6.43 1.69
CA TRP A 228 14.86 -7.39 2.78
C TRP A 228 15.22 -8.79 2.30
N LEU A 229 16.00 -9.48 3.10
CA LEU A 229 16.26 -10.91 2.98
C LEU A 229 15.41 -11.69 3.99
N ASP A 230 15.17 -12.94 3.70
CA ASP A 230 14.48 -13.87 4.59
C ASP A 230 15.17 -13.95 5.97
N ALA A 231 14.39 -14.19 7.01
CA ALA A 231 14.90 -14.16 8.39
C ALA A 231 15.70 -15.39 8.79
N VAL A 232 15.64 -16.48 8.04
CA VAL A 232 16.23 -17.78 8.40
C VAL A 232 17.60 -17.94 7.78
N GLU A 233 17.69 -17.85 6.46
CA GLU A 233 18.91 -18.12 5.68
C GLU A 233 19.68 -16.84 5.37
N ARG A 234 18.98 -15.68 5.37
CA ARG A 234 19.53 -14.36 4.99
C ARG A 234 20.07 -14.34 3.56
N GLU A 235 19.41 -15.11 2.71
CA GLU A 235 19.84 -15.34 1.33
C GLU A 235 18.76 -14.94 0.32
N TYR A 236 17.49 -15.16 0.64
CA TYR A 236 16.39 -15.02 -0.31
C TYR A 236 15.70 -13.66 -0.19
N ILE A 237 15.49 -13.03 -1.35
CA ILE A 237 14.82 -11.73 -1.44
C ILE A 237 13.35 -11.86 -1.01
N GLU A 238 12.90 -10.93 -0.19
CA GLU A 238 11.49 -10.83 0.23
C GLU A 238 10.80 -9.60 -0.35
N GLU A 239 11.10 -8.41 0.15
CA GLU A 239 10.43 -7.16 -0.23
C GLU A 239 11.43 -5.99 -0.33
N MET A 240 11.04 -4.91 -1.01
CA MET A 240 11.75 -3.62 -1.02
C MET A 240 10.95 -2.59 -0.20
N GLY A 241 11.47 -2.19 0.95
CA GLY A 241 10.72 -1.34 1.89
C GLY A 241 9.41 -2.02 2.30
N GLY A 242 8.27 -1.56 1.79
CA GLY A 242 6.95 -2.16 1.96
C GLY A 242 6.30 -2.52 0.62
N MET A 243 7.09 -2.87 -0.39
CA MET A 243 6.68 -3.18 -1.76
C MET A 243 7.17 -4.56 -2.18
N ASN A 244 6.37 -5.29 -2.95
CA ASN A 244 6.78 -6.57 -3.53
C ASN A 244 7.70 -6.34 -4.73
N LEU A 245 8.61 -7.29 -5.00
CA LEU A 245 9.58 -7.23 -6.09
C LEU A 245 9.21 -8.18 -7.22
N PHE A 246 9.59 -7.79 -8.44
CA PHE A 246 9.58 -8.60 -9.65
C PHE A 246 10.93 -8.51 -10.35
N PHE A 247 11.35 -9.63 -10.92
CA PHE A 247 12.58 -9.79 -11.69
C PHE A 247 12.19 -10.25 -13.10
N VAL A 248 12.68 -9.57 -14.11
CA VAL A 248 12.47 -9.90 -15.51
C VAL A 248 13.69 -10.61 -16.05
N PHE A 249 13.51 -11.84 -16.50
CA PHE A 249 14.53 -12.65 -17.15
C PHE A 249 14.31 -12.62 -18.66
N GLY A 250 15.34 -12.35 -19.43
CA GLY A 250 15.25 -12.21 -20.90
C GLY A 250 14.60 -10.89 -21.31
N SER A 251 14.10 -10.82 -22.54
CA SER A 251 13.50 -9.60 -23.11
C SER A 251 12.48 -9.92 -24.18
N GLY A 252 11.69 -8.90 -24.59
CA GLY A 252 10.65 -9.01 -25.62
C GLY A 252 9.59 -10.04 -25.26
N SER A 253 9.12 -10.81 -26.26
CA SER A 253 8.09 -11.84 -26.09
C SER A 253 8.52 -13.03 -25.23
N ASP A 254 9.81 -13.26 -25.09
CA ASP A 254 10.38 -14.37 -24.34
C ASP A 254 10.69 -14.02 -22.89
N ALA A 255 10.34 -12.80 -22.47
CA ALA A 255 10.53 -12.35 -21.11
C ALA A 255 9.72 -13.20 -20.12
N ARG A 256 10.38 -13.55 -19.01
CA ARG A 256 9.81 -14.30 -17.91
C ARG A 256 9.89 -13.46 -16.64
N LEU A 257 8.77 -13.31 -15.95
CA LEU A 257 8.70 -12.60 -14.68
C LEU A 257 8.78 -13.57 -13.50
N VAL A 258 9.66 -13.27 -12.56
CA VAL A 258 9.79 -13.99 -11.30
C VAL A 258 9.50 -13.05 -10.16
N THR A 259 8.70 -13.48 -9.18
CA THR A 259 8.46 -12.74 -7.94
C THR A 259 8.63 -13.68 -6.74
N PRO A 260 9.15 -13.20 -5.61
CA PRO A 260 9.22 -14.00 -4.40
C PRO A 260 7.86 -14.61 -4.04
N GLU A 261 7.86 -15.90 -3.71
CA GLU A 261 6.66 -16.60 -3.23
C GLU A 261 6.22 -16.08 -1.87
N LEU A 262 4.93 -16.18 -1.58
CA LEU A 262 4.38 -15.74 -0.29
C LEU A 262 4.68 -16.78 0.79
N SER A 263 5.67 -16.49 1.62
CA SER A 263 6.17 -17.36 2.70
C SER A 263 5.45 -17.14 4.05
N GLY A 264 4.52 -16.18 4.13
CA GLY A 264 3.92 -15.72 5.38
C GLY A 264 4.68 -14.57 6.05
N SER A 265 5.92 -14.29 5.63
CA SER A 265 6.69 -13.09 6.02
C SER A 265 6.50 -11.92 5.04
N LEU A 266 6.02 -12.18 3.81
CA LEU A 266 5.69 -11.15 2.82
C LEU A 266 4.23 -10.72 2.91
N LEU A 267 3.98 -9.43 2.65
CA LEU A 267 2.62 -8.95 2.49
C LEU A 267 2.04 -9.40 1.13
N PRO A 268 0.85 -10.04 1.10
CA PRO A 268 0.17 -10.38 -0.15
C PRO A 268 -0.32 -9.08 -0.84
N GLY A 269 0.53 -8.50 -1.69
CA GLY A 269 0.27 -7.24 -2.35
C GLY A 269 -0.85 -7.34 -3.38
N ILE A 270 -1.84 -6.44 -3.32
CA ILE A 270 -2.93 -6.38 -4.31
C ILE A 270 -2.37 -5.95 -5.67
N THR A 271 -1.44 -5.00 -5.69
CA THR A 271 -0.73 -4.63 -6.92
C THR A 271 0.08 -5.80 -7.48
N ARG A 272 0.78 -6.57 -6.61
CA ARG A 272 1.50 -7.78 -7.01
C ARG A 272 0.57 -8.79 -7.68
N ASP A 273 -0.54 -9.10 -7.05
CA ASP A 273 -1.54 -10.04 -7.55
C ASP A 273 -2.10 -9.60 -8.91
N SER A 274 -2.38 -8.30 -9.06
CA SER A 274 -2.85 -7.75 -10.33
C SER A 274 -1.78 -7.80 -11.43
N LEU A 275 -0.51 -7.55 -11.10
CA LEU A 275 0.58 -7.61 -12.07
C LEU A 275 0.89 -9.04 -12.52
N LEU A 276 0.71 -10.04 -11.67
CA LEU A 276 0.79 -11.45 -12.07
C LEU A 276 -0.23 -11.76 -13.19
N GLN A 277 -1.46 -11.26 -13.02
CA GLN A 277 -2.50 -11.45 -14.02
C GLN A 277 -2.22 -10.66 -15.31
N LEU A 278 -1.87 -9.37 -15.19
CA LEU A 278 -1.57 -8.52 -16.36
C LEU A 278 -0.38 -9.02 -17.16
N ALA A 279 0.65 -9.54 -16.48
CA ALA A 279 1.79 -10.16 -17.15
C ALA A 279 1.39 -11.42 -17.94
N ALA A 280 0.54 -12.27 -17.34
CA ALA A 280 0.01 -13.46 -18.03
C ALA A 280 -0.86 -13.07 -19.23
N ASP A 281 -1.73 -12.05 -19.10
CA ASP A 281 -2.56 -11.54 -20.19
C ASP A 281 -1.72 -10.95 -21.34
N ALA A 282 -0.57 -10.38 -21.02
CA ALA A 282 0.40 -9.87 -22.00
C ALA A 282 1.23 -11.00 -22.66
N GLY A 283 1.02 -12.27 -22.24
CA GLY A 283 1.72 -13.44 -22.77
C GLY A 283 3.05 -13.75 -22.13
N TYR A 284 3.44 -13.05 -21.06
CA TYR A 284 4.66 -13.36 -20.33
C TYR A 284 4.49 -14.62 -19.46
N SER A 285 5.55 -15.41 -19.38
CA SER A 285 5.64 -16.48 -18.38
C SER A 285 5.85 -15.88 -16.98
N VAL A 286 5.13 -16.39 -15.98
CA VAL A 286 5.16 -15.87 -14.62
C VAL A 286 5.44 -16.98 -13.62
N GLU A 287 6.43 -16.78 -12.77
CA GLU A 287 6.82 -17.71 -11.71
C GLU A 287 6.77 -17.05 -10.33
N GLN A 288 6.28 -17.79 -9.36
CA GLN A 288 6.34 -17.43 -7.95
C GLN A 288 7.27 -18.42 -7.25
N ARG A 289 8.48 -17.98 -6.94
CA ARG A 289 9.51 -18.81 -6.30
C ARG A 289 10.48 -17.99 -5.48
N ARG A 290 11.26 -18.64 -4.66
CA ARG A 290 12.40 -18.00 -4.01
C ARG A 290 13.43 -17.55 -5.07
N ILE A 291 14.07 -16.42 -4.85
CA ILE A 291 15.19 -15.90 -5.62
C ILE A 291 16.24 -15.40 -4.63
N SER A 292 17.49 -15.84 -4.79
CA SER A 292 18.56 -15.43 -3.87
C SER A 292 19.21 -14.12 -4.29
N ALA A 293 19.86 -13.44 -3.34
CA ALA A 293 20.66 -12.26 -3.60
C ALA A 293 21.78 -12.57 -4.61
N ASP A 294 22.43 -13.72 -4.49
CA ASP A 294 23.44 -14.23 -5.40
C ASP A 294 22.90 -14.47 -6.82
N GLU A 295 21.70 -15.04 -6.93
CA GLU A 295 21.03 -15.22 -8.24
C GLU A 295 20.75 -13.87 -8.90
N TRP A 296 20.31 -12.89 -8.11
CA TRP A 296 20.09 -11.54 -8.61
C TRP A 296 21.39 -10.91 -9.15
N GLU A 297 22.45 -10.89 -8.35
CA GLU A 297 23.73 -10.31 -8.76
C GLU A 297 24.33 -11.00 -10.00
N ARG A 298 24.37 -12.34 -10.00
CA ARG A 298 24.87 -13.12 -11.15
C ARG A 298 24.01 -12.96 -12.39
N GLY A 299 22.69 -12.92 -12.23
CA GLY A 299 21.74 -12.71 -13.33
C GLY A 299 21.90 -11.34 -13.98
N CYS A 300 22.16 -10.29 -13.19
CA CYS A 300 22.51 -8.98 -13.73
C CYS A 300 23.86 -8.98 -14.43
N ALA A 301 24.88 -9.61 -13.84
CA ALA A 301 26.22 -9.67 -14.43
C ALA A 301 26.26 -10.47 -15.75
N SER A 302 25.44 -11.52 -15.87
CA SER A 302 25.32 -12.32 -17.11
C SER A 302 24.39 -11.70 -18.15
N GLY A 303 23.56 -10.71 -17.78
CA GLY A 303 22.52 -10.17 -18.63
C GLY A 303 21.26 -11.05 -18.72
N GLU A 304 21.14 -12.08 -17.88
CA GLU A 304 19.93 -12.93 -17.80
C GLU A 304 18.78 -12.18 -17.13
N ILE A 305 19.05 -11.41 -16.05
CA ILE A 305 18.11 -10.48 -15.42
C ILE A 305 18.27 -9.12 -16.08
N THR A 306 17.25 -8.69 -16.78
CA THR A 306 17.23 -7.48 -17.61
C THR A 306 16.51 -6.32 -16.96
N GLU A 307 15.55 -6.59 -16.08
CA GLU A 307 14.79 -5.56 -15.36
C GLU A 307 14.47 -6.06 -13.95
N VAL A 308 14.44 -5.13 -12.99
CA VAL A 308 13.89 -5.39 -11.65
C VAL A 308 13.02 -4.20 -11.25
N PHE A 309 11.85 -4.49 -10.70
CA PHE A 309 10.96 -3.45 -10.20
C PHE A 309 10.23 -3.87 -8.94
N ALA A 310 9.89 -2.90 -8.12
CA ALA A 310 9.00 -3.06 -6.99
C ALA A 310 7.60 -2.54 -7.32
N CYS A 311 6.57 -3.05 -6.65
CA CYS A 311 5.21 -2.62 -6.86
C CYS A 311 4.43 -2.44 -5.55
N GLY A 312 3.55 -1.45 -5.54
CA GLY A 312 2.67 -1.15 -4.40
C GLY A 312 1.68 -0.04 -4.73
N THR A 313 0.73 0.20 -3.83
CA THR A 313 -0.36 1.17 -4.08
C THR A 313 0.16 2.60 -4.30
N ALA A 314 1.12 3.06 -3.51
CA ALA A 314 1.58 4.45 -3.57
C ALA A 314 2.35 4.74 -4.87
N ALA A 315 3.38 3.95 -5.15
CA ALA A 315 4.31 4.15 -6.26
C ALA A 315 3.87 3.45 -7.55
N VAL A 316 2.88 2.57 -7.50
CA VAL A 316 2.41 1.67 -8.57
C VAL A 316 3.51 0.68 -8.96
N ILE A 317 4.47 1.10 -9.78
CA ILE A 317 5.68 0.37 -10.15
C ILE A 317 6.88 1.31 -10.04
N THR A 318 7.94 0.82 -9.39
CA THR A 318 9.21 1.53 -9.17
C THR A 318 10.36 0.67 -9.68
N PRO A 319 11.06 1.05 -10.76
CA PRO A 319 12.22 0.31 -11.23
C PRO A 319 13.38 0.38 -10.22
N VAL A 320 14.19 -0.67 -10.19
CA VAL A 320 15.46 -0.71 -9.44
C VAL A 320 16.62 -0.55 -10.42
N GLY A 321 17.46 0.45 -10.20
CA GLY A 321 18.63 0.72 -11.04
C GLY A 321 19.93 0.18 -10.43
N THR A 322 20.21 0.54 -9.17
CA THR A 322 21.46 0.18 -8.48
C THR A 322 21.16 -0.56 -7.19
N VAL A 323 21.92 -1.62 -6.95
CA VAL A 323 21.86 -2.41 -5.70
C VAL A 323 23.19 -2.29 -4.99
N LYS A 324 23.18 -1.89 -3.72
CA LYS A 324 24.36 -1.83 -2.86
C LYS A 324 24.22 -2.80 -1.70
N HIS A 325 25.34 -3.37 -1.30
CA HIS A 325 25.46 -4.24 -0.13
C HIS A 325 26.83 -4.09 0.52
N ALA A 326 27.10 -4.75 1.64
CA ALA A 326 28.36 -4.63 2.35
C ALA A 326 29.59 -5.08 1.54
N GLY A 327 29.40 -5.95 0.53
CA GLY A 327 30.47 -6.47 -0.33
C GLY A 327 30.72 -5.65 -1.60
N GLY A 328 29.86 -4.69 -1.94
CA GLY A 328 29.99 -3.90 -3.17
C GLY A 328 28.67 -3.35 -3.70
N GLU A 329 28.63 -3.13 -5.00
CA GLU A 329 27.43 -2.69 -5.70
C GLU A 329 27.36 -3.28 -7.11
N PHE A 330 26.16 -3.42 -7.64
CA PHE A 330 25.91 -3.80 -9.02
C PHE A 330 24.71 -3.02 -9.60
N THR A 331 24.63 -3.00 -10.92
CA THR A 331 23.56 -2.29 -11.64
C THR A 331 22.68 -3.30 -12.37
N VAL A 332 21.37 -3.06 -12.36
CA VAL A 332 20.41 -3.82 -13.15
C VAL A 332 20.47 -3.29 -14.59
N ALA A 333 20.92 -4.12 -15.52
CA ALA A 333 21.12 -3.77 -16.93
C ALA A 333 21.86 -2.43 -17.10
N ASP A 334 21.24 -1.43 -17.72
CA ASP A 334 21.77 -0.08 -17.91
C ASP A 334 21.41 0.91 -16.79
N GLY A 335 20.73 0.44 -15.76
CA GLY A 335 20.26 1.25 -14.63
C GLY A 335 18.95 2.02 -14.90
N GLU A 336 18.31 1.81 -16.04
CA GLU A 336 17.07 2.48 -16.45
C GLU A 336 15.85 1.57 -16.34
N ALA A 337 14.65 2.16 -16.48
CA ALA A 337 13.43 1.37 -16.51
C ALA A 337 13.32 0.59 -17.82
N GLY A 338 13.15 -0.73 -17.75
CA GLY A 338 13.02 -1.57 -18.93
C GLY A 338 11.64 -1.51 -19.59
N GLU A 339 11.51 -2.18 -20.73
CA GLU A 339 10.32 -2.18 -21.58
C GLU A 339 9.12 -2.88 -20.90
N VAL A 340 9.37 -4.04 -20.27
CA VAL A 340 8.33 -4.81 -19.57
C VAL A 340 7.79 -4.03 -18.37
N THR A 341 8.67 -3.41 -17.61
CA THR A 341 8.32 -2.54 -16.47
C THR A 341 7.40 -1.40 -16.91
N ARG A 342 7.75 -0.71 -18.00
CA ARG A 342 6.95 0.40 -18.54
C ARG A 342 5.60 -0.08 -19.05
N ALA A 343 5.56 -1.15 -19.84
CA ALA A 343 4.33 -1.71 -20.39
C ALA A 343 3.33 -2.12 -19.30
N LEU A 344 3.79 -2.82 -18.27
CA LEU A 344 2.95 -3.24 -17.14
C LEU A 344 2.45 -2.03 -16.33
N ARG A 345 3.30 -1.02 -16.13
CA ARG A 345 2.90 0.21 -15.45
C ARG A 345 1.82 0.96 -16.22
N ASP A 346 2.04 1.14 -17.51
CA ASP A 346 1.11 1.89 -18.37
C ASP A 346 -0.25 1.17 -18.44
N THR A 347 -0.24 -0.17 -18.54
CA THR A 347 -1.46 -0.97 -18.51
C THR A 347 -2.20 -0.82 -17.18
N LEU A 348 -1.51 -1.00 -16.05
CA LEU A 348 -2.12 -0.90 -14.74
C LEU A 348 -2.66 0.52 -14.46
N THR A 349 -1.87 1.55 -14.75
CA THR A 349 -2.31 2.94 -14.55
C THR A 349 -3.43 3.35 -15.50
N GLY A 350 -3.42 2.83 -16.74
CA GLY A 350 -4.48 3.03 -17.70
C GLY A 350 -5.82 2.45 -17.22
N ILE A 351 -5.82 1.24 -16.66
CA ILE A 351 -7.01 0.63 -16.03
C ILE A 351 -7.46 1.48 -14.83
N GLN A 352 -6.56 1.84 -13.93
CA GLN A 352 -6.87 2.62 -12.73
C GLN A 352 -7.52 3.98 -13.05
N ARG A 353 -7.14 4.61 -14.15
CA ARG A 353 -7.65 5.91 -14.59
C ARG A 353 -8.83 5.82 -15.57
N GLY A 354 -9.21 4.62 -15.99
CA GLY A 354 -10.29 4.38 -16.94
C GLY A 354 -9.93 4.74 -18.38
N THR A 355 -8.65 4.89 -18.71
CA THR A 355 -8.17 5.10 -20.09
C THR A 355 -7.95 3.80 -20.85
N PHE A 356 -7.78 2.68 -20.14
CA PHE A 356 -7.75 1.33 -20.69
C PHE A 356 -8.95 0.53 -20.19
N ALA A 357 -9.37 -0.46 -20.98
CA ALA A 357 -10.49 -1.32 -20.62
C ALA A 357 -10.15 -2.16 -19.37
N ASP A 358 -11.06 -2.18 -18.42
CA ASP A 358 -11.00 -3.04 -17.23
C ASP A 358 -11.63 -4.41 -17.56
N THR A 359 -10.85 -5.31 -18.12
CA THR A 359 -11.31 -6.65 -18.51
C THR A 359 -11.52 -7.59 -17.34
N HIS A 360 -11.02 -7.22 -16.16
CA HIS A 360 -11.11 -8.01 -14.93
C HIS A 360 -12.18 -7.54 -13.95
N GLY A 361 -12.82 -6.40 -14.21
CA GLY A 361 -13.79 -5.82 -13.30
C GLY A 361 -13.16 -5.35 -11.97
N TRP A 362 -11.94 -4.84 -12.02
CA TRP A 362 -11.19 -4.38 -10.85
C TRP A 362 -11.58 -2.98 -10.37
N MET A 363 -12.15 -2.18 -11.26
CA MET A 363 -12.56 -0.81 -10.91
C MET A 363 -13.97 -0.80 -10.33
N SER A 364 -14.09 -0.40 -9.07
CA SER A 364 -15.37 -0.22 -8.40
C SER A 364 -15.72 1.27 -8.33
N ARG A 365 -16.90 1.63 -8.81
CA ARG A 365 -17.44 2.98 -8.64
C ARG A 365 -17.84 3.18 -7.17
N LEU A 366 -17.34 4.26 -6.54
CA LEU A 366 -17.64 4.62 -5.16
C LEU A 366 -18.53 5.86 -5.03
N ALA A 367 -18.46 6.80 -5.99
CA ALA A 367 -19.29 8.00 -6.04
C ALA A 367 -19.54 8.44 -7.50
#